data_5c5a744ae989d92ee8e00dc9e7c5ea05
#
_entry.id   5c5a744ae989d92ee8e00dc9e7c5ea05
#
_cell.length_a   1.000
_cell.length_b   1.000
_cell.length_c   1.000
_cell.angle_alpha   90.00
_cell.angle_beta   90.00
_cell.angle_gamma   90.00
#
_symmetry.space_group_name_H-M   'P 1'
#
loop_
_entity.id
_entity.type
_entity.pdbx_description
1 polymer ?
#
loop_
_entity_poly.entity_id
_entity_poly.type
_entity_poly.pdbx_seq_one_letter_code
_entity_poly.pdbx_strand_id
1 'polypeptide(L)'
;MDMDTIPVSGVDDLEKHLDQLVSDPTLPPDSKLFDHVELQMTDANTPPLIPRLLPKITDILKRYQRDPAVLCSLATKLLAPLSFIQVVGLASEEAIIQALRSPAPSANLLAMNILAKAAKSPSDAAILAANMKGVITSFLTRWLSASQVEVGEKGSRVLGDLLDIDSDTRPPEGLAVSGVEIAVRRAPGQGAMWRRIFQDRDVYGLILSLCSDGPHQSTETPQQLSLAQGRLLRILPRLSALNLAAVTKSHFPELHQQYANSEGVGGLLYFAALDMIDKEDVLMHLSLIDFFETMISIQRITPFSTYKMNTLRTLYREASKQDDTLKNAILSLPERTVPEEADELRQFIHDISAD
;
A
#
# COMPACT_ATOMS: atom_id res chain seq x y z
N MET A 1 -32.99 -22.49 -8.69
CA MET A 1 -32.44 -22.51 -10.05
C MET A 1 -30.98 -22.86 -9.87
N ASP A 2 -30.64 -24.12 -10.06
CA ASP A 2 -29.25 -24.53 -10.17
C ASP A 2 -28.69 -23.84 -11.42
N MET A 3 -27.84 -22.85 -11.22
CA MET A 3 -26.99 -22.38 -12.32
C MET A 3 -26.06 -23.53 -12.65
N ASP A 4 -26.28 -24.16 -13.81
CA ASP A 4 -25.38 -25.20 -14.34
C ASP A 4 -23.97 -24.61 -14.37
N THR A 5 -23.17 -24.95 -13.36
CA THR A 5 -21.76 -24.54 -13.31
C THR A 5 -21.07 -25.35 -14.42
N ILE A 6 -20.63 -24.68 -15.46
CA ILE A 6 -19.86 -25.27 -16.54
C ILE A 6 -18.60 -25.90 -15.92
N PRO A 7 -18.41 -27.22 -16.02
CA PRO A 7 -17.24 -27.85 -15.45
C PRO A 7 -15.97 -27.39 -16.17
N VAL A 8 -14.90 -27.15 -15.39
CA VAL A 8 -13.59 -26.76 -15.93
C VAL A 8 -12.92 -28.00 -16.53
N SER A 9 -12.59 -27.96 -17.81
CA SER A 9 -11.85 -29.02 -18.49
C SER A 9 -10.36 -28.99 -18.18
N GLY A 10 -9.69 -30.17 -18.21
CA GLY A 10 -8.24 -30.27 -17.97
C GLY A 10 -7.82 -30.26 -16.49
N VAL A 11 -8.77 -30.19 -15.54
CA VAL A 11 -8.47 -30.19 -14.10
C VAL A 11 -7.75 -31.45 -13.65
N ASP A 12 -8.17 -32.63 -14.13
CA ASP A 12 -7.56 -33.91 -13.73
C ASP A 12 -6.12 -34.02 -14.25
N ASP A 13 -5.83 -33.48 -15.42
CA ASP A 13 -4.46 -33.47 -15.97
C ASP A 13 -3.61 -32.42 -15.24
N LEU A 14 -4.17 -31.27 -14.88
CA LEU A 14 -3.50 -30.28 -14.04
C LEU A 14 -3.19 -30.86 -12.65
N GLU A 15 -4.11 -31.60 -12.05
CA GLU A 15 -3.90 -32.23 -10.76
C GLU A 15 -2.76 -33.25 -10.79
N LYS A 16 -2.70 -34.12 -11.83
CA LYS A 16 -1.57 -35.01 -12.05
C LYS A 16 -0.24 -34.28 -12.22
N HIS A 17 -0.25 -33.19 -12.97
CA HIS A 17 0.94 -32.39 -13.17
C HIS A 17 1.40 -31.71 -11.87
N LEU A 18 0.47 -31.22 -11.03
CA LEU A 18 0.80 -30.72 -9.69
C LEU A 18 1.39 -31.84 -8.81
N ASP A 19 0.92 -33.06 -8.87
CA ASP A 19 1.51 -34.21 -8.15
C ASP A 19 2.94 -34.50 -8.59
N GLN A 20 3.25 -34.33 -9.88
CA GLN A 20 4.63 -34.39 -10.38
C GLN A 20 5.49 -33.29 -9.82
N LEU A 21 5.00 -32.06 -9.79
CA LEU A 21 5.72 -30.89 -9.22
C LEU A 21 5.91 -31.00 -7.71
N VAL A 22 4.97 -31.61 -6.98
CA VAL A 22 5.13 -31.94 -5.55
C VAL A 22 6.27 -32.93 -5.34
N SER A 23 6.35 -33.95 -6.23
CA SER A 23 7.38 -34.99 -6.16
C SER A 23 8.74 -34.50 -6.62
N ASP A 24 8.79 -33.66 -7.64
CA ASP A 24 10.00 -33.02 -8.19
C ASP A 24 9.81 -31.52 -8.44
N PRO A 25 10.15 -30.68 -7.44
CA PRO A 25 10.04 -29.22 -7.56
C PRO A 25 11.01 -28.59 -8.59
N THR A 26 11.88 -29.37 -9.22
CA THR A 26 12.78 -28.87 -10.28
C THR A 26 12.15 -28.86 -11.67
N LEU A 27 11.01 -29.54 -11.85
CA LEU A 27 10.28 -29.56 -13.10
C LEU A 27 9.71 -28.16 -13.43
N PRO A 28 9.68 -27.77 -14.71
CA PRO A 28 8.97 -26.57 -15.13
C PRO A 28 7.45 -26.83 -15.13
N PRO A 29 6.62 -25.84 -14.77
CA PRO A 29 5.17 -25.96 -14.91
C PRO A 29 4.78 -25.92 -16.39
N ASP A 30 3.78 -26.71 -16.77
CA ASP A 30 3.16 -26.63 -18.10
C ASP A 30 2.24 -25.40 -18.18
N SER A 31 2.81 -24.26 -18.57
CA SER A 31 2.06 -23.00 -18.65
C SER A 31 0.79 -23.07 -19.49
N LYS A 32 0.78 -23.88 -20.57
CA LYS A 32 -0.41 -24.02 -21.43
C LYS A 32 -1.56 -24.74 -20.71
N LEU A 33 -1.22 -25.73 -19.90
CA LEU A 33 -2.21 -26.46 -19.11
C LEU A 33 -2.79 -25.55 -18.00
N PHE A 34 -1.93 -24.77 -17.33
CA PHE A 34 -2.37 -23.80 -16.34
C PHE A 34 -3.29 -22.73 -16.96
N ASP A 35 -2.86 -22.10 -18.05
CA ASP A 35 -3.64 -21.10 -18.77
C ASP A 35 -4.99 -21.65 -19.22
N HIS A 36 -5.01 -22.89 -19.76
CA HIS A 36 -6.23 -23.55 -20.21
C HIS A 36 -7.26 -23.70 -19.07
N VAL A 37 -6.81 -24.10 -17.88
CA VAL A 37 -7.68 -24.25 -16.70
C VAL A 37 -8.09 -22.90 -16.16
N GLU A 38 -7.14 -21.96 -15.98
CA GLU A 38 -7.40 -20.63 -15.43
C GLU A 38 -8.41 -19.81 -16.24
N LEU A 39 -8.36 -19.90 -17.57
CA LEU A 39 -9.28 -19.18 -18.45
C LEU A 39 -10.76 -19.62 -18.30
N GLN A 40 -10.99 -20.85 -17.83
CA GLN A 40 -12.34 -21.38 -17.61
C GLN A 40 -12.86 -21.13 -16.19
N MET A 41 -11.99 -20.70 -15.26
CA MET A 41 -12.36 -20.49 -13.86
C MET A 41 -13.20 -19.25 -13.68
N THR A 42 -14.29 -19.39 -12.94
CA THR A 42 -15.25 -18.35 -12.56
C THR A 42 -15.55 -18.47 -11.05
N ASP A 43 -16.16 -17.44 -10.46
CA ASP A 43 -16.55 -17.48 -9.04
C ASP A 43 -17.48 -18.64 -8.72
N ALA A 44 -18.26 -19.13 -9.70
CA ALA A 44 -19.20 -20.23 -9.51
C ALA A 44 -18.56 -21.63 -9.57
N ASN A 45 -17.54 -21.83 -10.44
CA ASN A 45 -16.92 -23.14 -10.64
C ASN A 45 -15.59 -23.33 -9.91
N THR A 46 -15.02 -22.27 -9.33
CA THR A 46 -13.75 -22.30 -8.57
C THR A 46 -13.86 -23.00 -7.20
N PRO A 47 -14.91 -22.80 -6.39
CA PRO A 47 -14.94 -23.34 -5.03
C PRO A 47 -14.68 -24.86 -4.91
N PRO A 48 -15.21 -25.73 -5.78
CA PRO A 48 -14.91 -27.17 -5.73
C PRO A 48 -13.44 -27.51 -6.02
N LEU A 49 -12.70 -26.65 -6.70
CA LEU A 49 -11.31 -26.87 -7.08
C LEU A 49 -10.33 -26.53 -5.95
N ILE A 50 -10.75 -25.67 -5.02
CA ILE A 50 -9.89 -25.18 -3.93
C ILE A 50 -9.31 -26.35 -3.11
N PRO A 51 -10.11 -27.27 -2.54
CA PRO A 51 -9.56 -28.37 -1.72
C PRO A 51 -8.71 -29.37 -2.53
N ARG A 52 -8.88 -29.42 -3.84
CA ARG A 52 -8.11 -30.32 -4.72
C ARG A 52 -6.74 -29.72 -5.08
N LEU A 53 -6.70 -28.46 -5.46
CA LEU A 53 -5.53 -27.84 -6.08
C LEU A 53 -4.69 -26.99 -5.10
N LEU A 54 -5.33 -26.21 -4.22
CA LEU A 54 -4.64 -25.24 -3.38
C LEU A 54 -3.62 -25.87 -2.41
N PRO A 55 -3.89 -27.00 -1.74
CA PRO A 55 -2.89 -27.64 -0.88
C PRO A 55 -1.62 -28.03 -1.63
N LYS A 56 -1.78 -28.61 -2.84
CA LYS A 56 -0.67 -29.03 -3.71
C LYS A 56 0.17 -27.82 -4.14
N ILE A 57 -0.49 -26.76 -4.60
CA ILE A 57 0.19 -25.50 -4.99
C ILE A 57 0.95 -24.91 -3.80
N THR A 58 0.35 -24.89 -2.61
CA THR A 58 1.00 -24.38 -1.39
C THR A 58 2.25 -25.20 -1.04
N ASP A 59 2.21 -26.51 -1.16
CA ASP A 59 3.36 -27.38 -0.89
C ASP A 59 4.47 -27.21 -1.93
N ILE A 60 4.10 -27.01 -3.19
CA ILE A 60 5.08 -26.70 -4.25
C ILE A 60 5.74 -25.35 -3.95
N LEU A 61 4.97 -24.29 -3.73
CA LEU A 61 5.48 -22.92 -3.52
C LEU A 61 6.48 -22.82 -2.36
N LYS A 62 6.33 -23.64 -1.32
CA LYS A 62 7.30 -23.66 -0.18
C LYS A 62 8.70 -24.11 -0.58
N ARG A 63 8.84 -24.87 -1.65
CA ARG A 63 10.11 -25.53 -2.05
C ARG A 63 10.56 -25.16 -3.46
N TYR A 64 9.72 -24.45 -4.21
CA TYR A 64 9.95 -24.13 -5.61
C TYR A 64 11.04 -23.08 -5.77
N GLN A 65 12.09 -23.39 -6.55
CA GLN A 65 13.25 -22.53 -6.72
C GLN A 65 13.29 -21.81 -8.07
N ARG A 66 12.35 -22.11 -8.95
CA ARG A 66 12.20 -21.43 -10.24
C ARG A 66 11.17 -20.30 -10.13
N ASP A 67 10.87 -19.64 -11.24
CA ASP A 67 9.83 -18.62 -11.29
C ASP A 67 8.45 -19.24 -10.97
N PRO A 68 7.81 -18.87 -9.84
CA PRO A 68 6.53 -19.40 -9.44
C PRO A 68 5.33 -18.67 -10.08
N ALA A 69 5.55 -17.83 -11.10
CA ALA A 69 4.51 -16.93 -11.64
C ALA A 69 3.20 -17.65 -11.99
N VAL A 70 3.29 -18.78 -12.69
CA VAL A 70 2.13 -19.57 -13.11
C VAL A 70 1.39 -20.18 -11.92
N LEU A 71 2.13 -20.68 -10.93
CA LEU A 71 1.57 -21.22 -9.68
C LEU A 71 0.88 -20.14 -8.86
N CYS A 72 1.50 -18.95 -8.77
CA CYS A 72 0.95 -17.80 -8.06
C CYS A 72 -0.31 -17.25 -8.75
N SER A 73 -0.36 -17.28 -10.08
CA SER A 73 -1.55 -16.92 -10.86
C SER A 73 -2.72 -17.81 -10.53
N LEU A 74 -2.53 -19.13 -10.64
CA LEU A 74 -3.57 -20.10 -10.30
C LEU A 74 -3.99 -20.00 -8.82
N ALA A 75 -3.04 -19.84 -7.90
CA ALA A 75 -3.37 -19.63 -6.48
C ALA A 75 -4.23 -18.38 -6.29
N THR A 76 -3.91 -17.27 -6.96
CA THR A 76 -4.70 -16.04 -6.91
C THR A 76 -6.13 -16.25 -7.38
N LYS A 77 -6.32 -16.98 -8.47
CA LYS A 77 -7.64 -17.37 -9.00
C LYS A 77 -8.42 -18.24 -8.01
N LEU A 78 -7.79 -19.29 -7.46
CA LEU A 78 -8.41 -20.17 -6.47
C LEU A 78 -8.83 -19.42 -5.20
N LEU A 79 -8.03 -18.45 -4.77
CA LEU A 79 -8.32 -17.65 -3.59
C LEU A 79 -9.35 -16.53 -3.85
N ALA A 80 -9.66 -16.17 -5.11
CA ALA A 80 -10.52 -15.04 -5.44
C ALA A 80 -11.89 -15.07 -4.72
N PRO A 81 -12.65 -16.19 -4.70
CA PRO A 81 -13.96 -16.24 -4.05
C PRO A 81 -13.92 -16.27 -2.52
N LEU A 82 -12.75 -16.49 -1.90
CA LEU A 82 -12.62 -16.62 -0.46
C LEU A 82 -12.51 -15.25 0.23
N SER A 83 -13.11 -15.13 1.42
CA SER A 83 -12.89 -14.00 2.33
C SER A 83 -11.48 -14.03 2.97
N PHE A 84 -11.06 -12.92 3.58
CA PHE A 84 -9.78 -12.88 4.31
C PHE A 84 -9.68 -13.95 5.38
N ILE A 85 -10.71 -14.12 6.22
CA ILE A 85 -10.75 -15.11 7.30
C ILE A 85 -10.64 -16.54 6.76
N GLN A 86 -11.30 -16.84 5.63
CA GLN A 86 -11.18 -18.16 5.02
C GLN A 86 -9.76 -18.41 4.50
N VAL A 87 -9.11 -17.41 3.91
CA VAL A 87 -7.74 -17.55 3.42
C VAL A 87 -6.75 -17.77 4.56
N VAL A 88 -6.82 -16.99 5.65
CA VAL A 88 -5.92 -17.18 6.80
C VAL A 88 -6.19 -18.45 7.58
N GLY A 89 -7.37 -19.06 7.41
CA GLY A 89 -7.65 -20.42 7.88
C GLY A 89 -6.98 -21.53 7.05
N LEU A 90 -6.55 -21.22 5.81
CA LEU A 90 -5.88 -22.16 4.90
C LEU A 90 -4.37 -21.92 4.81
N ALA A 91 -3.94 -20.66 4.89
CA ALA A 91 -2.53 -20.27 4.80
C ALA A 91 -2.05 -19.75 6.17
N SER A 92 -0.95 -20.30 6.67
CA SER A 92 -0.35 -19.83 7.91
C SER A 92 0.26 -18.43 7.77
N GLU A 93 0.42 -17.72 8.88
CA GLU A 93 1.11 -16.42 8.92
C GLU A 93 2.51 -16.54 8.31
N GLU A 94 3.25 -17.59 8.64
CA GLU A 94 4.61 -17.84 8.14
C GLU A 94 4.63 -18.00 6.62
N ALA A 95 3.63 -18.65 6.03
CA ALA A 95 3.54 -18.80 4.57
C ALA A 95 3.33 -17.45 3.87
N ILE A 96 2.51 -16.56 4.44
CA ILE A 96 2.31 -15.20 3.92
C ILE A 96 3.60 -14.38 4.05
N ILE A 97 4.28 -14.47 5.21
CA ILE A 97 5.58 -13.81 5.43
C ILE A 97 6.62 -14.31 4.43
N GLN A 98 6.70 -15.62 4.22
CA GLN A 98 7.63 -16.21 3.25
C GLN A 98 7.35 -15.72 1.83
N ALA A 99 6.09 -15.65 1.42
CA ALA A 99 5.70 -15.11 0.12
C ALA A 99 6.07 -13.62 -0.03
N LEU A 100 5.86 -12.79 1.01
CA LEU A 100 6.28 -11.39 1.02
C LEU A 100 7.80 -11.22 0.93
N ARG A 101 8.57 -12.11 1.55
CA ARG A 101 10.05 -12.09 1.54
C ARG A 101 10.65 -12.76 0.33
N SER A 102 9.85 -13.46 -0.47
CA SER A 102 10.33 -14.13 -1.68
C SER A 102 11.02 -13.13 -2.64
N PRO A 103 12.09 -13.53 -3.33
CA PRO A 103 12.66 -12.74 -4.41
C PRO A 103 11.76 -12.67 -5.65
N ALA A 104 10.78 -13.57 -5.78
CA ALA A 104 9.85 -13.62 -6.91
C ALA A 104 8.72 -12.61 -6.75
N PRO A 105 8.56 -11.64 -7.69
CA PRO A 105 7.49 -10.63 -7.63
C PRO A 105 6.08 -11.24 -7.59
N SER A 106 5.86 -12.33 -8.31
CA SER A 106 4.57 -13.04 -8.34
C SER A 106 4.13 -13.54 -6.97
N ALA A 107 5.07 -14.04 -6.15
CA ALA A 107 4.81 -14.45 -4.78
C ALA A 107 4.45 -13.24 -3.88
N ASN A 108 5.16 -12.12 -4.06
CA ASN A 108 4.85 -10.88 -3.32
C ASN A 108 3.43 -10.39 -3.66
N LEU A 109 3.07 -10.39 -4.97
CA LEU A 109 1.76 -9.98 -5.43
C LEU A 109 0.65 -10.92 -4.93
N LEU A 110 0.88 -12.24 -4.89
CA LEU A 110 -0.04 -13.21 -4.29
C LEU A 110 -0.31 -12.87 -2.81
N ALA A 111 0.73 -12.64 -2.02
CA ALA A 111 0.58 -12.26 -0.62
C ALA A 111 -0.15 -10.92 -0.47
N MET A 112 0.17 -9.91 -1.29
CA MET A 112 -0.52 -8.62 -1.29
C MET A 112 -1.99 -8.74 -1.72
N ASN A 113 -2.34 -9.68 -2.62
CA ASN A 113 -3.73 -9.98 -2.95
C ASN A 113 -4.49 -10.57 -1.76
N ILE A 114 -3.83 -11.38 -0.93
CA ILE A 114 -4.41 -11.88 0.33
C ILE A 114 -4.67 -10.69 1.28
N LEU A 115 -3.69 -9.80 1.47
CA LEU A 115 -3.85 -8.62 2.33
C LEU A 115 -4.95 -7.67 1.82
N ALA A 116 -5.08 -7.51 0.51
CA ALA A 116 -6.15 -6.70 -0.10
C ALA A 116 -7.56 -7.19 0.25
N LYS A 117 -7.72 -8.47 0.61
CA LYS A 117 -9.01 -8.99 1.09
C LYS A 117 -9.36 -8.43 2.47
N ALA A 118 -8.39 -8.20 3.33
CA ALA A 118 -8.62 -7.58 4.63
C ALA A 118 -9.13 -6.13 4.50
N ALA A 119 -8.78 -5.43 3.41
CA ALA A 119 -9.28 -4.09 3.13
C ALA A 119 -10.76 -4.04 2.68
N LYS A 120 -11.45 -5.18 2.62
CA LYS A 120 -12.89 -5.22 2.29
C LYS A 120 -13.79 -5.09 3.50
N SER A 121 -13.26 -5.25 4.72
CA SER A 121 -14.03 -5.23 5.96
C SER A 121 -13.22 -4.60 7.10
N PRO A 122 -13.80 -3.67 7.90
CA PRO A 122 -13.14 -3.11 9.07
C PRO A 122 -12.71 -4.17 10.09
N SER A 123 -13.50 -5.23 10.27
CA SER A 123 -13.18 -6.33 11.18
C SER A 123 -11.97 -7.13 10.71
N ASP A 124 -11.86 -7.41 9.40
CA ASP A 124 -10.73 -8.13 8.84
C ASP A 124 -9.44 -7.32 8.90
N ALA A 125 -9.52 -6.01 8.61
CA ALA A 125 -8.40 -5.08 8.78
C ALA A 125 -7.94 -5.01 10.25
N ALA A 126 -8.87 -5.00 11.20
CA ALA A 126 -8.55 -5.00 12.62
C ALA A 126 -7.91 -6.32 13.08
N ILE A 127 -8.36 -7.47 12.59
CA ILE A 127 -7.75 -8.79 12.85
C ILE A 127 -6.32 -8.84 12.33
N LEU A 128 -6.10 -8.40 11.09
CA LEU A 128 -4.76 -8.30 10.50
C LEU A 128 -3.86 -7.41 11.36
N ALA A 129 -4.34 -6.23 11.75
CA ALA A 129 -3.58 -5.27 12.55
C ALA A 129 -3.24 -5.79 13.95
N ALA A 130 -4.19 -6.46 14.61
CA ALA A 130 -4.01 -6.91 15.98
C ALA A 130 -3.11 -8.16 16.10
N ASN A 131 -3.32 -9.14 15.21
CA ASN A 131 -2.79 -10.49 15.38
C ASN A 131 -1.60 -10.81 14.48
N MET A 132 -1.37 -10.07 13.38
CA MET A 132 -0.39 -10.45 12.36
C MET A 132 0.68 -9.37 12.16
N LYS A 133 1.33 -8.93 13.27
CA LYS A 133 2.40 -7.92 13.22
C LYS A 133 3.53 -8.31 12.27
N GLY A 134 3.91 -9.60 12.25
CA GLY A 134 4.97 -10.10 11.38
C GLY A 134 4.65 -9.95 9.89
N VAL A 135 3.40 -10.18 9.50
CA VAL A 135 2.92 -9.96 8.14
C VAL A 135 2.98 -8.48 7.77
N ILE A 136 2.48 -7.58 8.64
CA ILE A 136 2.50 -6.13 8.40
C ILE A 136 3.94 -5.62 8.22
N THR A 137 4.85 -6.04 9.10
CA THR A 137 6.27 -5.68 9.03
C THR A 137 6.89 -6.15 7.70
N SER A 138 6.66 -7.42 7.32
CA SER A 138 7.17 -7.98 6.06
C SER A 138 6.53 -7.31 4.83
N PHE A 139 5.25 -6.95 4.91
CA PHE A 139 4.55 -6.20 3.87
C PHE A 139 5.14 -4.81 3.67
N LEU A 140 5.32 -4.03 4.74
CA LEU A 140 5.90 -2.68 4.68
C LEU A 140 7.34 -2.74 4.14
N THR A 141 8.15 -3.70 4.61
CA THR A 141 9.49 -3.93 4.09
C THR A 141 9.46 -4.19 2.59
N ARG A 142 8.61 -5.13 2.13
CA ARG A 142 8.53 -5.46 0.71
C ARG A 142 7.99 -4.30 -0.12
N TRP A 143 6.96 -3.63 0.36
CA TRP A 143 6.41 -2.46 -0.31
C TRP A 143 7.45 -1.38 -0.56
N LEU A 144 8.23 -1.02 0.45
CA LEU A 144 9.25 0.04 0.32
C LEU A 144 10.50 -0.43 -0.43
N SER A 145 10.96 -1.68 -0.25
CA SER A 145 12.24 -2.14 -0.80
C SER A 145 12.17 -2.82 -2.16
N ALA A 146 10.99 -3.20 -2.68
CA ALA A 146 10.90 -3.92 -3.95
C ALA A 146 11.38 -3.06 -5.13
N SER A 147 12.25 -3.61 -5.99
CA SER A 147 12.69 -2.93 -7.22
C SER A 147 11.62 -2.92 -8.31
N GLN A 148 10.66 -3.86 -8.28
CA GLN A 148 9.59 -3.97 -9.25
C GLN A 148 8.50 -2.93 -9.00
N VAL A 149 8.15 -2.19 -10.06
CA VAL A 149 7.14 -1.13 -9.99
C VAL A 149 5.77 -1.70 -9.59
N GLU A 150 5.38 -2.81 -10.18
CA GLU A 150 4.09 -3.47 -9.90
C GLU A 150 3.89 -3.87 -8.44
N VAL A 151 4.96 -4.34 -7.77
CA VAL A 151 4.93 -4.68 -6.34
C VAL A 151 4.78 -3.41 -5.50
N GLY A 152 5.51 -2.35 -5.85
CA GLY A 152 5.40 -1.05 -5.17
C GLY A 152 4.01 -0.42 -5.32
N GLU A 153 3.46 -0.39 -6.53
CA GLU A 153 2.12 0.14 -6.81
C GLU A 153 1.01 -0.68 -6.10
N LYS A 154 1.13 -2.01 -6.16
CA LYS A 154 0.20 -2.88 -5.42
C LYS A 154 0.28 -2.63 -3.92
N GLY A 155 1.49 -2.51 -3.38
CA GLY A 155 1.71 -2.22 -1.95
C GLY A 155 1.10 -0.89 -1.52
N SER A 156 1.32 0.18 -2.29
CA SER A 156 0.74 1.50 -2.02
C SER A 156 -0.80 1.45 -2.01
N ARG A 157 -1.40 0.74 -2.98
CA ARG A 157 -2.85 0.57 -3.04
C ARG A 157 -3.37 -0.20 -1.82
N VAL A 158 -2.77 -1.36 -1.51
CA VAL A 158 -3.20 -2.19 -0.38
C VAL A 158 -3.07 -1.45 0.95
N LEU A 159 -1.97 -0.72 1.17
CA LEU A 159 -1.80 0.08 2.39
C LEU A 159 -2.86 1.19 2.51
N GLY A 160 -3.08 1.93 1.42
CA GLY A 160 -4.11 2.97 1.38
C GLY A 160 -5.51 2.42 1.65
N ASP A 161 -5.86 1.28 1.06
CA ASP A 161 -7.18 0.66 1.23
C ASP A 161 -7.37 0.09 2.65
N LEU A 162 -6.33 -0.47 3.25
CA LEU A 162 -6.36 -0.95 4.65
C LEU A 162 -6.56 0.20 5.64
N LEU A 163 -5.88 1.32 5.44
CA LEU A 163 -6.02 2.51 6.29
C LEU A 163 -7.35 3.23 6.06
N ASP A 164 -7.88 3.22 4.84
CA ASP A 164 -9.17 3.78 4.51
C ASP A 164 -10.31 3.00 5.19
N ILE A 165 -10.35 1.68 5.02
CA ILE A 165 -11.41 0.83 5.62
C ILE A 165 -11.38 0.84 7.15
N ASP A 166 -10.19 1.00 7.75
CA ASP A 166 -9.99 1.03 9.20
C ASP A 166 -10.06 2.46 9.79
N SER A 167 -10.36 3.48 8.99
CA SER A 167 -10.51 4.85 9.47
C SER A 167 -11.71 4.96 10.40
N ASP A 168 -11.49 5.49 11.60
CA ASP A 168 -12.52 5.83 12.57
C ASP A 168 -13.11 7.24 12.34
N THR A 169 -12.43 8.06 11.53
CA THR A 169 -12.91 9.36 11.08
C THR A 169 -13.83 9.16 9.88
N ARG A 170 -15.09 9.62 9.99
CA ARG A 170 -16.00 9.62 8.84
C ARG A 170 -15.51 10.65 7.82
N PRO A 171 -15.32 10.30 6.54
CA PRO A 171 -15.25 11.33 5.51
C PRO A 171 -16.57 12.10 5.54
N PRO A 172 -16.54 13.44 5.39
CA PRO A 172 -17.76 14.22 5.30
C PRO A 172 -18.60 13.72 4.12
N GLU A 173 -19.91 13.66 4.33
CA GLU A 173 -20.88 13.36 3.29
C GLU A 173 -20.65 14.35 2.12
N GLY A 174 -20.16 13.86 0.99
CA GLY A 174 -19.97 14.68 -0.21
C GLY A 174 -18.61 14.59 -0.91
N LEU A 175 -17.60 13.95 -0.35
CA LEU A 175 -16.33 13.70 -1.05
C LEU A 175 -16.42 12.43 -1.93
N ALA A 176 -17.24 12.50 -2.98
CA ALA A 176 -17.16 11.58 -4.10
C ALA A 176 -16.02 12.07 -5.01
N VAL A 177 -14.81 11.57 -4.80
CA VAL A 177 -13.77 11.65 -5.82
C VAL A 177 -14.20 10.75 -6.97
N SER A 178 -14.72 11.40 -8.01
CA SER A 178 -15.12 10.91 -9.35
C SER A 178 -15.51 9.43 -9.45
N GLY A 179 -16.81 9.18 -9.50
CA GLY A 179 -17.43 7.91 -9.86
C GLY A 179 -18.67 7.67 -9.00
N VAL A 180 -19.83 7.73 -9.64
CA VAL A 180 -21.14 7.46 -9.04
C VAL A 180 -21.13 6.06 -8.43
N GLU A 181 -20.78 5.95 -7.15
CA GLU A 181 -21.21 4.86 -6.30
C GLU A 181 -21.98 5.46 -5.13
N ILE A 182 -23.24 5.10 -5.04
CA ILE A 182 -24.12 5.34 -3.89
C ILE A 182 -23.32 4.90 -2.65
N ALA A 183 -22.98 5.86 -1.79
CA ALA A 183 -22.24 5.60 -0.56
C ALA A 183 -23.04 4.65 0.32
N VAL A 184 -22.80 3.37 0.19
CA VAL A 184 -23.23 2.38 1.18
C VAL A 184 -22.63 2.84 2.50
N ARG A 185 -23.45 3.09 3.52
CA ARG A 185 -23.02 3.44 4.88
C ARG A 185 -22.10 2.33 5.37
N ARG A 186 -20.79 2.51 5.20
CA ARG A 186 -19.79 1.60 5.77
C ARG A 186 -19.77 1.81 7.28
N ALA A 187 -19.69 0.71 8.02
CA ALA A 187 -19.41 0.79 9.45
C ALA A 187 -18.07 1.53 9.66
N PRO A 188 -17.94 2.40 10.68
CA PRO A 188 -16.68 3.06 10.98
C PRO A 188 -15.61 2.01 11.27
N GLY A 189 -14.38 2.29 10.85
CA GLY A 189 -13.21 1.49 11.18
C GLY A 189 -12.90 1.52 12.68
N GLN A 190 -11.98 0.67 13.11
CA GLN A 190 -11.59 0.55 14.52
C GLN A 190 -10.30 1.32 14.84
N GLY A 191 -9.63 1.90 13.84
CA GLY A 191 -8.34 2.56 13.97
C GLY A 191 -7.19 1.64 14.37
N ALA A 192 -7.37 0.31 14.28
CA ALA A 192 -6.38 -0.66 14.72
C ALA A 192 -5.14 -0.66 13.82
N MET A 193 -5.33 -0.54 12.49
CA MET A 193 -4.24 -0.45 11.52
C MET A 193 -3.50 0.88 11.68
N TRP A 194 -4.22 1.99 11.91
CA TRP A 194 -3.60 3.29 12.20
C TRP A 194 -2.72 3.21 13.45
N ARG A 195 -3.21 2.60 14.54
CA ARG A 195 -2.39 2.40 15.75
C ARG A 195 -1.20 1.49 15.48
N ARG A 196 -1.37 0.41 14.72
CA ARG A 196 -0.29 -0.51 14.38
C ARG A 196 0.83 0.18 13.62
N ILE A 197 0.53 1.08 12.70
CA ILE A 197 1.53 1.74 11.86
C ILE A 197 2.14 2.94 12.58
N PHE A 198 1.34 3.78 13.23
CA PHE A 198 1.80 5.06 13.77
C PHE A 198 2.10 5.04 15.28
N GLN A 199 1.67 4.01 16.02
CA GLN A 199 1.86 3.92 17.47
C GLN A 199 2.58 2.64 17.93
N ASP A 200 2.97 1.76 17.00
CA ASP A 200 3.90 0.66 17.29
C ASP A 200 5.31 1.12 16.92
N ARG A 201 6.19 1.15 17.93
CA ARG A 201 7.56 1.67 17.81
C ARG A 201 8.37 0.96 16.73
N ASP A 202 8.25 -0.37 16.65
CA ASP A 202 9.05 -1.16 15.69
C ASP A 202 8.55 -0.94 14.26
N VAL A 203 7.23 -0.86 14.07
CA VAL A 203 6.62 -0.66 12.76
C VAL A 203 6.88 0.76 12.25
N TYR A 204 6.72 1.76 13.11
CA TYR A 204 7.00 3.15 12.76
C TYR A 204 8.49 3.36 12.46
N GLY A 205 9.38 2.82 13.32
CA GLY A 205 10.83 2.87 13.14
C GLY A 205 11.29 2.18 11.85
N LEU A 206 10.64 1.10 11.44
CA LEU A 206 10.93 0.43 10.17
C LEU A 206 10.68 1.37 8.97
N ILE A 207 9.60 2.13 8.96
CA ILE A 207 9.33 3.09 7.87
C ILE A 207 10.44 4.14 7.81
N LEU A 208 10.79 4.73 8.96
CA LEU A 208 11.86 5.72 9.03
C LEU A 208 13.20 5.12 8.56
N SER A 209 13.57 3.92 9.02
CA SER A 209 14.84 3.27 8.67
C SER A 209 14.97 2.93 7.18
N LEU A 210 13.86 2.64 6.51
CA LEU A 210 13.85 2.34 5.08
C LEU A 210 13.84 3.58 4.18
N CYS A 211 13.42 4.73 4.72
CA CYS A 211 13.29 5.98 3.97
C CYS A 211 14.35 7.03 4.31
N SER A 212 15.10 6.87 5.40
CA SER A 212 16.15 7.83 5.79
C SER A 212 17.46 7.59 5.05
N ASP A 213 18.18 8.66 4.81
CA ASP A 213 19.57 8.65 4.32
C ASP A 213 20.49 8.98 5.50
N GLY A 214 21.03 7.97 6.16
CA GLY A 214 21.86 8.19 7.33
C GLY A 214 22.51 6.91 7.85
N PRO A 215 23.31 6.98 8.91
CA PRO A 215 24.10 5.84 9.42
C PRO A 215 23.26 4.67 9.92
N HIS A 216 21.97 4.87 10.13
CA HIS A 216 21.01 3.87 10.61
C HIS A 216 20.04 3.39 9.52
N GLN A 217 20.26 3.77 8.26
CA GLN A 217 19.42 3.33 7.14
C GLN A 217 19.44 1.81 6.97
N SER A 218 18.31 1.26 6.52
CA SER A 218 18.17 -0.18 6.23
C SER A 218 18.20 -0.51 4.75
N THR A 219 18.34 0.49 3.88
CA THR A 219 18.40 0.33 2.43
C THR A 219 19.84 0.05 1.99
N GLU A 220 19.99 -0.91 1.07
CA GLU A 220 21.31 -1.36 0.62
C GLU A 220 21.88 -0.51 -0.53
N THR A 221 21.00 0.14 -1.30
CA THR A 221 21.40 0.91 -2.49
C THR A 221 20.67 2.25 -2.56
N PRO A 222 21.29 3.30 -3.16
CA PRO A 222 20.63 4.58 -3.40
C PRO A 222 19.32 4.45 -4.20
N GLN A 223 19.27 3.52 -5.17
CA GLN A 223 18.06 3.27 -5.95
C GLN A 223 16.90 2.73 -5.09
N GLN A 224 17.21 1.82 -4.16
CA GLN A 224 16.18 1.32 -3.24
C GLN A 224 15.69 2.43 -2.32
N LEU A 225 16.58 3.30 -1.85
CA LEU A 225 16.21 4.45 -1.05
C LEU A 225 15.27 5.39 -1.80
N SER A 226 15.63 5.79 -3.02
CA SER A 226 14.78 6.67 -3.86
C SER A 226 13.41 6.05 -4.15
N LEU A 227 13.33 4.72 -4.36
CA LEU A 227 12.06 4.00 -4.54
C LEU A 227 11.22 4.03 -3.25
N ALA A 228 11.83 3.80 -2.08
CA ALA A 228 11.14 3.85 -0.79
C ALA A 228 10.57 5.25 -0.51
N GLN A 229 11.41 6.27 -0.67
CA GLN A 229 11.06 7.67 -0.49
C GLN A 229 9.93 8.11 -1.44
N GLY A 230 10.04 7.79 -2.73
CA GLY A 230 9.03 8.12 -3.73
C GLY A 230 7.68 7.44 -3.45
N ARG A 231 7.67 6.19 -2.95
CA ARG A 231 6.45 5.48 -2.55
C ARG A 231 5.80 6.11 -1.33
N LEU A 232 6.60 6.50 -0.35
CA LEU A 232 6.11 7.17 0.85
C LEU A 232 5.50 8.54 0.49
N LEU A 233 6.19 9.37 -0.30
CA LEU A 233 5.67 10.65 -0.78
C LEU A 233 4.34 10.49 -1.52
N ARG A 234 4.22 9.49 -2.39
CA ARG A 234 3.02 9.27 -3.20
C ARG A 234 1.78 8.89 -2.38
N ILE A 235 1.93 8.14 -1.28
CA ILE A 235 0.79 7.72 -0.47
C ILE A 235 0.38 8.75 0.58
N LEU A 236 1.31 9.55 1.11
CA LEU A 236 1.06 10.48 2.21
C LEU A 236 -0.06 11.50 1.97
N PRO A 237 -0.26 12.08 0.77
CA PRO A 237 -1.41 12.95 0.51
C PRO A 237 -2.74 12.28 0.79
N ARG A 238 -2.92 11.02 0.33
CA ARG A 238 -4.13 10.22 0.60
C ARG A 238 -4.29 9.95 2.10
N LEU A 239 -3.22 9.53 2.77
CA LEU A 239 -3.25 9.26 4.21
C LEU A 239 -3.56 10.51 5.04
N SER A 240 -3.04 11.65 4.63
CA SER A 240 -3.30 12.94 5.27
C SER A 240 -4.75 13.39 5.11
N ALA A 241 -5.40 13.06 3.99
CA ALA A 241 -6.82 13.30 3.80
C ALA A 241 -7.69 12.40 4.69
N LEU A 242 -7.25 11.17 4.93
CA LEU A 242 -7.97 10.21 5.80
C LEU A 242 -7.79 10.55 7.29
N ASN A 243 -6.56 10.85 7.72
CA ASN A 243 -6.26 11.15 9.13
C ASN A 243 -5.00 12.02 9.24
N LEU A 244 -5.16 13.34 9.06
CA LEU A 244 -4.05 14.29 9.16
C LEU A 244 -3.37 14.23 10.53
N ALA A 245 -4.13 14.07 11.61
CA ALA A 245 -3.59 14.05 12.97
C ALA A 245 -2.65 12.84 13.19
N ALA A 246 -2.95 11.69 12.62
CA ALA A 246 -2.11 10.50 12.75
C ALA A 246 -0.76 10.68 12.02
N VAL A 247 -0.76 11.23 10.81
CA VAL A 247 0.48 11.40 10.03
C VAL A 247 1.35 12.55 10.51
N THR A 248 0.78 13.50 11.27
CA THR A 248 1.50 14.67 11.83
C THR A 248 1.88 14.52 13.30
N LYS A 249 1.43 13.46 13.98
CA LYS A 249 1.86 13.14 15.34
C LYS A 249 3.09 12.23 15.33
N SER A 250 4.13 12.62 16.08
CA SER A 250 5.19 11.70 16.45
C SER A 250 4.94 11.17 17.86
N HIS A 251 4.90 9.84 18.00
CA HIS A 251 4.88 9.17 19.30
C HIS A 251 6.29 8.77 19.75
N PHE A 252 7.29 8.93 18.89
CA PHE A 252 8.66 8.44 19.08
C PHE A 252 9.68 9.47 18.61
N PRO A 253 9.84 10.60 19.33
CA PRO A 253 10.84 11.64 18.99
C PRO A 253 12.26 11.09 18.87
N GLU A 254 12.60 10.08 19.68
CA GLU A 254 13.91 9.43 19.67
C GLU A 254 14.21 8.70 18.34
N LEU A 255 13.19 8.18 17.66
CA LEU A 255 13.37 7.58 16.33
C LEU A 255 13.62 8.66 15.27
N HIS A 256 12.94 9.79 15.34
CA HIS A 256 13.22 10.92 14.46
C HIS A 256 14.63 11.46 14.69
N GLN A 257 15.08 11.56 15.94
CA GLN A 257 16.45 11.92 16.25
C GLN A 257 17.46 10.93 15.67
N GLN A 258 17.14 9.64 15.74
CA GLN A 258 18.02 8.57 15.25
C GLN A 258 18.14 8.54 13.72
N TYR A 259 17.01 8.70 13.01
CA TYR A 259 16.94 8.47 11.56
C TYR A 259 16.99 9.75 10.72
N ALA A 260 16.58 10.89 11.26
CA ALA A 260 16.49 12.15 10.55
C ALA A 260 17.20 13.32 11.25
N ASN A 261 17.80 13.07 12.41
CA ASN A 261 18.40 14.11 13.26
C ASN A 261 17.44 15.27 13.54
N SER A 262 16.14 14.96 13.72
CA SER A 262 15.07 15.91 13.98
C SER A 262 14.31 15.59 15.26
N GLU A 263 13.55 16.55 15.78
CA GLU A 263 12.76 16.39 17.03
C GLU A 263 11.42 15.65 16.80
N GLY A 264 11.13 15.24 15.55
CA GLY A 264 9.89 14.55 15.19
C GLY A 264 8.65 15.47 15.20
N VAL A 265 8.83 16.77 15.18
CA VAL A 265 7.73 17.73 15.04
C VAL A 265 7.06 17.52 13.69
N GLY A 266 5.72 17.43 13.67
CA GLY A 266 4.96 17.17 12.45
C GLY A 266 4.99 15.72 11.97
N GLY A 267 5.57 14.78 12.75
CA GLY A 267 5.51 13.34 12.53
C GLY A 267 6.05 12.87 11.18
N LEU A 268 5.46 11.82 10.63
CA LEU A 268 5.89 11.22 9.37
C LEU A 268 5.72 12.18 8.18
N LEU A 269 4.72 13.06 8.23
CA LEU A 269 4.46 14.01 7.15
C LEU A 269 5.61 15.00 7.00
N TYR A 270 6.09 15.60 8.13
CA TYR A 270 7.19 16.56 8.09
C TYR A 270 8.52 15.86 7.79
N PHE A 271 8.74 14.69 8.38
CA PHE A 271 9.89 13.86 8.01
C PHE A 271 10.00 13.69 6.49
N ALA A 272 8.91 13.26 5.86
CA ALA A 272 8.89 13.01 4.41
C ALA A 272 9.09 14.27 3.56
N ALA A 273 8.54 15.39 4.02
CA ALA A 273 8.54 16.63 3.25
C ALA A 273 9.79 17.53 3.49
N LEU A 274 10.45 17.41 4.65
CA LEU A 274 11.52 18.32 5.04
C LEU A 274 12.87 17.64 5.24
N ASP A 275 12.87 16.40 5.78
CA ASP A 275 14.10 15.75 6.25
C ASP A 275 14.55 14.60 5.34
N MET A 276 13.64 13.98 4.58
CA MET A 276 13.87 12.71 3.89
C MET A 276 14.54 12.86 2.54
N ILE A 277 14.29 13.96 1.83
CA ILE A 277 14.64 14.12 0.42
C ILE A 277 15.92 14.93 0.23
N ASP A 278 16.85 14.35 -0.51
CA ASP A 278 17.96 15.11 -1.06
C ASP A 278 17.48 15.95 -2.26
N LYS A 279 17.45 17.26 -2.08
CA LYS A 279 17.01 18.22 -3.11
C LYS A 279 18.04 18.43 -4.24
N GLU A 280 19.27 17.97 -4.06
CA GLU A 280 20.29 17.94 -5.14
C GLU A 280 19.98 16.81 -6.15
N ASP A 281 19.28 15.73 -5.75
CA ASP A 281 18.72 14.76 -6.68
C ASP A 281 17.48 15.32 -7.37
N VAL A 282 17.64 15.66 -8.66
CA VAL A 282 16.60 16.29 -9.47
C VAL A 282 15.32 15.45 -9.54
N LEU A 283 15.41 14.12 -9.60
CA LEU A 283 14.24 13.24 -9.68
C LEU A 283 13.49 13.20 -8.33
N MET A 284 14.24 13.16 -7.24
CA MET A 284 13.65 13.18 -5.91
C MET A 284 13.05 14.56 -5.57
N HIS A 285 13.71 15.64 -6.00
CA HIS A 285 13.15 17.00 -5.87
C HIS A 285 11.86 17.17 -6.68
N LEU A 286 11.78 16.67 -7.91
CA LEU A 286 10.54 16.66 -8.70
C LEU A 286 9.44 15.82 -8.01
N SER A 287 9.80 14.69 -7.41
CA SER A 287 8.85 13.86 -6.63
C SER A 287 8.33 14.60 -5.40
N LEU A 288 9.15 15.41 -4.75
CA LEU A 288 8.74 16.28 -3.64
C LEU A 288 7.78 17.39 -4.12
N ILE A 289 8.03 17.98 -5.26
CA ILE A 289 7.13 18.98 -5.87
C ILE A 289 5.77 18.35 -6.16
N ASP A 290 5.73 17.20 -6.82
CA ASP A 290 4.50 16.43 -7.11
C ASP A 290 3.73 16.08 -5.85
N PHE A 291 4.44 15.69 -4.77
CA PHE A 291 3.86 15.46 -3.46
C PHE A 291 3.14 16.71 -2.94
N PHE A 292 3.77 17.89 -2.97
CA PHE A 292 3.15 19.13 -2.47
C PHE A 292 1.96 19.54 -3.33
N GLU A 293 2.05 19.45 -4.65
CA GLU A 293 0.95 19.74 -5.56
C GLU A 293 -0.25 18.83 -5.30
N THR A 294 0.00 17.54 -5.15
CA THR A 294 -1.04 16.54 -4.81
C THR A 294 -1.63 16.78 -3.43
N MET A 295 -0.77 17.05 -2.43
CA MET A 295 -1.19 17.33 -1.05
C MET A 295 -2.12 18.55 -0.99
N ILE A 296 -1.74 19.66 -1.61
CA ILE A 296 -2.52 20.90 -1.63
C ILE A 296 -3.85 20.67 -2.34
N SER A 297 -3.83 20.01 -3.49
CA SER A 297 -5.04 19.71 -4.28
C SER A 297 -6.04 18.85 -3.49
N ILE A 298 -5.56 17.81 -2.81
CA ILE A 298 -6.41 16.94 -1.98
C ILE A 298 -6.89 17.67 -0.73
N GLN A 299 -6.00 18.39 -0.03
CA GLN A 299 -6.38 19.08 1.21
C GLN A 299 -7.37 20.23 0.99
N ARG A 300 -7.39 20.85 -0.19
CA ARG A 300 -8.38 21.86 -0.57
C ARG A 300 -9.81 21.33 -0.41
N ILE A 301 -10.06 20.12 -0.86
CA ILE A 301 -11.40 19.51 -0.86
C ILE A 301 -11.77 18.80 0.45
N THR A 302 -10.84 18.67 1.41
CA THR A 302 -11.14 18.12 2.74
C THR A 302 -11.77 19.20 3.64
N PRO A 303 -12.54 18.82 4.69
CA PRO A 303 -13.17 19.78 5.58
C PRO A 303 -12.18 20.76 6.19
N PHE A 304 -12.62 22.01 6.35
CA PHE A 304 -11.84 23.04 7.03
C PHE A 304 -11.61 22.67 8.50
N SER A 305 -10.36 22.85 8.97
CA SER A 305 -10.05 22.93 10.39
C SER A 305 -8.85 23.85 10.62
N THR A 306 -8.82 24.55 11.73
CA THR A 306 -7.71 25.41 12.13
C THR A 306 -6.41 24.62 12.24
N TYR A 307 -6.48 23.38 12.76
CA TYR A 307 -5.34 22.48 12.85
C TYR A 307 -4.76 22.19 11.46
N LYS A 308 -5.60 21.83 10.49
CA LYS A 308 -5.17 21.57 9.11
C LYS A 308 -4.47 22.79 8.51
N MET A 309 -5.10 23.95 8.60
CA MET A 309 -4.55 25.17 8.02
C MET A 309 -3.19 25.56 8.63
N ASN A 310 -3.08 25.48 9.95
CA ASN A 310 -1.82 25.75 10.64
C ASN A 310 -0.73 24.74 10.27
N THR A 311 -1.07 23.46 10.16
CA THR A 311 -0.15 22.41 9.72
C THR A 311 0.36 22.68 8.31
N LEU A 312 -0.53 22.97 7.36
CA LEU A 312 -0.17 23.20 5.97
C LEU A 312 0.64 24.50 5.80
N ARG A 313 0.30 25.58 6.52
CA ARG A 313 1.08 26.83 6.53
C ARG A 313 2.52 26.59 7.01
N THR A 314 2.66 25.90 8.14
CA THR A 314 3.99 25.59 8.67
C THR A 314 4.77 24.71 7.71
N LEU A 315 4.15 23.66 7.19
CA LEU A 315 4.79 22.76 6.24
C LEU A 315 5.24 23.47 4.96
N TYR A 316 4.35 24.28 4.36
CA TYR A 316 4.65 25.06 3.17
C TYR A 316 5.79 26.05 3.42
N ARG A 317 5.71 26.82 4.53
CA ARG A 317 6.72 27.82 4.88
C ARG A 317 8.10 27.18 5.06
N GLU A 318 8.20 26.10 5.83
CA GLU A 318 9.50 25.46 6.08
C GLU A 318 10.04 24.80 4.78
N ALA A 319 9.20 24.16 3.97
CA ALA A 319 9.63 23.53 2.73
C ALA A 319 10.10 24.53 1.66
N SER A 320 9.41 25.69 1.56
CA SER A 320 9.68 26.70 0.54
C SER A 320 10.74 27.72 0.95
N LYS A 321 11.22 27.70 2.19
CA LYS A 321 12.11 28.73 2.76
C LYS A 321 13.42 28.96 1.97
N GLN A 322 13.96 27.88 1.38
CA GLN A 322 15.19 27.89 0.57
C GLN A 322 14.99 27.12 -0.75
N ASP A 323 13.76 27.09 -1.26
CA ASP A 323 13.38 26.30 -2.41
C ASP A 323 12.43 27.07 -3.32
N ASP A 324 13.02 27.96 -4.11
CA ASP A 324 12.26 28.81 -5.05
C ASP A 324 11.58 27.97 -6.15
N THR A 325 12.14 26.81 -6.51
CA THR A 325 11.56 25.92 -7.50
C THR A 325 10.25 25.32 -6.99
N LEU A 326 10.25 24.77 -5.78
CA LEU A 326 9.05 24.29 -5.11
C LEU A 326 8.02 25.41 -4.93
N LYS A 327 8.46 26.56 -4.44
CA LYS A 327 7.59 27.73 -4.25
C LYS A 327 6.89 28.14 -5.54
N ASN A 328 7.64 28.27 -6.64
CA ASN A 328 7.10 28.67 -7.93
C ASN A 328 6.16 27.60 -8.51
N ALA A 329 6.49 26.31 -8.34
CA ALA A 329 5.64 25.21 -8.77
C ALA A 329 4.26 25.26 -8.08
N ILE A 330 4.24 25.47 -6.76
CA ILE A 330 2.99 25.58 -6.00
C ILE A 330 2.18 26.83 -6.40
N LEU A 331 2.83 28.00 -6.54
CA LEU A 331 2.14 29.24 -6.92
C LEU A 331 1.56 29.18 -8.33
N SER A 332 2.18 28.46 -9.26
CA SER A 332 1.70 28.29 -10.64
C SER A 332 0.73 27.11 -10.79
N LEU A 333 0.48 26.32 -9.75
CA LEU A 333 -0.40 25.15 -9.80
C LEU A 333 -1.83 25.48 -10.32
N PRO A 334 -2.48 26.59 -9.93
CA PRO A 334 -3.79 26.94 -10.46
C PRO A 334 -3.82 27.15 -11.99
N GLU A 335 -2.71 27.60 -12.58
CA GLU A 335 -2.61 27.82 -14.04
C GLU A 335 -2.55 26.49 -14.83
N ARG A 336 -2.19 25.40 -14.15
CA ARG A 336 -2.08 24.04 -14.70
C ARG A 336 -3.26 23.13 -14.33
N THR A 337 -4.24 23.69 -13.61
CA THR A 337 -5.44 22.98 -13.15
C THR A 337 -6.62 23.35 -14.07
N VAL A 338 -7.68 22.53 -14.08
CA VAL A 338 -8.89 22.80 -14.83
C VAL A 338 -9.52 24.13 -14.38
N PRO A 339 -10.04 24.95 -15.33
CA PRO A 339 -10.52 26.31 -15.01
C PRO A 339 -11.54 26.36 -13.88
N GLU A 340 -12.39 25.33 -13.76
CA GLU A 340 -13.46 25.24 -12.77
C GLU A 340 -12.93 25.16 -11.32
N GLU A 341 -11.70 24.66 -11.15
CA GLU A 341 -11.08 24.48 -9.83
C GLU A 341 -9.99 25.53 -9.55
N ALA A 342 -9.54 26.25 -10.58
CA ALA A 342 -8.37 27.11 -10.49
C ALA A 342 -8.54 28.25 -9.47
N ASP A 343 -9.72 28.86 -9.38
CA ASP A 343 -9.94 29.99 -8.47
C ASP A 343 -9.98 29.55 -7.00
N GLU A 344 -10.63 28.42 -6.70
CA GLU A 344 -10.63 27.87 -5.34
C GLU A 344 -9.21 27.43 -4.91
N LEU A 345 -8.46 26.82 -5.84
CA LEU A 345 -7.09 26.40 -5.58
C LEU A 345 -6.17 27.60 -5.35
N ARG A 346 -6.34 28.68 -6.13
CA ARG A 346 -5.61 29.94 -5.94
C ARG A 346 -5.86 30.56 -4.57
N GLN A 347 -7.13 30.59 -4.14
CA GLN A 347 -7.50 31.08 -2.83
C GLN A 347 -6.90 30.21 -1.71
N PHE A 348 -6.98 28.89 -1.85
CA PHE A 348 -6.44 27.96 -0.86
C PHE A 348 -4.91 28.09 -0.74
N ILE A 349 -4.19 28.21 -1.88
CA ILE A 349 -2.74 28.46 -1.88
C ILE A 349 -2.43 29.81 -1.22
N HIS A 350 -3.19 30.86 -1.50
CA HIS A 350 -3.05 32.15 -0.84
C HIS A 350 -3.20 32.00 0.68
N ASP A 351 -4.21 31.27 1.14
CA ASP A 351 -4.47 31.10 2.57
C ASP A 351 -3.39 30.30 3.31
N ILE A 352 -2.70 29.36 2.66
CA ILE A 352 -1.59 28.59 3.25
C ILE A 352 -0.25 29.31 3.11
N SER A 353 -0.11 30.25 2.18
CA SER A 353 1.11 31.02 1.96
C SER A 353 1.11 32.38 2.69
N ALA A 354 -0.04 32.81 3.21
CA ALA A 354 -0.15 34.02 4.01
C ALA A 354 0.53 33.83 5.39
N ASP A 355 1.30 34.83 5.81
CA ASP A 355 2.02 34.90 7.10
C ASP A 355 1.08 34.89 8.31
#